data_3880264d605f888a9d067e4059190e4d
#
_entry.id   3880264d605f888a9d067e4059190e4d
#
_cell.length_a   1.000
_cell.length_b   1.000
_cell.length_c   1.000
_cell.angle_alpha   90.00
_cell.angle_beta   90.00
_cell.angle_gamma   90.00
#
_symmetry.space_group_name_H-M   'P 1'
#
loop_
_entity.id
_entity.type
_entity.pdbx_description
1 polymer ?
#
loop_
_entity_poly.entity_id
_entity_poly.type
_entity_poly.pdbx_seq_one_letter_code
_entity_poly.pdbx_strand_id
1 'polypeptide(L)'
;MIEIYQTLYKPYTVKVTFLGTGTSLGVPIVGCNCAVCRSTDPHDKRLRSSVLVEIDGRSIVIDTGPDFRQQCLAYNIQHIDALLITHPHRDHLAGLDDIRPFCYIQQQDIPVYASNFTCNAIRHDFAYCFAEPKYPGVPDIALHELDYYKPLDVLGIEITPFPVMHAQMVATAYRIGDFTYITDASSIPEQSLKAIEGTETLVVNALRKERPHPAHFILPQALDLIAQIAPREAYITHISHDIPHAATQQELPDNVHLAYDGLVLDL
;
A
#
# COMPACT_ATOMS: atom_id res chain seq x y z
N MET A 1 35.28 22.21 -21.57
CA MET A 1 35.14 21.55 -20.27
C MET A 1 33.64 21.54 -19.96
N ILE A 2 33.01 20.43 -20.23
CA ILE A 2 31.58 20.19 -19.87
C ILE A 2 31.68 19.26 -18.68
N GLU A 3 31.61 19.80 -17.47
CA GLU A 3 31.42 19.01 -16.26
C GLU A 3 30.00 18.49 -16.27
N ILE A 4 29.88 17.23 -16.59
CA ILE A 4 28.66 16.43 -16.43
C ILE A 4 28.46 16.29 -14.92
N TYR A 5 27.48 16.99 -14.37
CA TYR A 5 26.90 16.65 -13.07
C TYR A 5 26.25 15.27 -13.19
N GLN A 6 27.04 14.22 -13.01
CA GLN A 6 26.52 12.94 -12.55
C GLN A 6 26.08 13.15 -11.11
N THR A 7 24.81 13.46 -10.92
CA THR A 7 24.16 13.28 -9.63
C THR A 7 24.37 11.81 -9.27
N LEU A 8 25.24 11.57 -8.30
CA LEU A 8 25.48 10.23 -7.75
C LEU A 8 24.14 9.79 -7.13
N TYR A 9 23.36 9.07 -7.90
CA TYR A 9 22.22 8.34 -7.40
C TYR A 9 22.80 7.29 -6.45
N LYS A 10 22.71 7.56 -5.16
CA LYS A 10 23.07 6.56 -4.15
C LYS A 10 21.93 5.54 -4.22
N PRO A 11 22.19 4.30 -4.63
CA PRO A 11 21.13 3.31 -4.66
C PRO A 11 20.65 3.13 -3.21
N TYR A 12 19.40 3.56 -2.94
CA TYR A 12 18.77 3.25 -1.68
C TYR A 12 18.57 1.74 -1.60
N THR A 13 18.88 1.15 -0.46
CA THR A 13 18.41 -0.21 -0.18
C THR A 13 16.96 -0.10 0.27
N VAL A 14 16.05 -0.57 -0.55
CA VAL A 14 14.61 -0.57 -0.26
C VAL A 14 14.19 -1.98 0.13
N LYS A 15 13.65 -2.13 1.33
CA LYS A 15 13.05 -3.38 1.78
C LYS A 15 11.54 -3.17 1.93
N VAL A 16 10.75 -4.00 1.27
CA VAL A 16 9.29 -3.96 1.33
C VAL A 16 8.77 -5.21 2.00
N THR A 17 8.03 -5.04 3.10
CA THR A 17 7.33 -6.14 3.79
C THR A 17 5.83 -6.01 3.58
N PHE A 18 5.19 -7.02 3.03
CA PHE A 18 3.73 -7.07 2.91
C PHE A 18 3.12 -7.41 4.28
N LEU A 19 2.49 -6.43 4.92
CA LEU A 19 1.83 -6.60 6.21
C LEU A 19 0.46 -7.26 6.08
N GLY A 20 -0.16 -7.08 4.93
CA GLY A 20 -1.42 -7.69 4.54
C GLY A 20 -1.63 -7.58 3.04
N THR A 21 -2.25 -8.58 2.46
CA THR A 21 -2.42 -8.73 1.00
C THR A 21 -3.86 -9.02 0.59
N GLY A 22 -4.78 -9.04 1.54
CA GLY A 22 -6.19 -9.32 1.33
C GLY A 22 -7.01 -8.08 1.02
N THR A 23 -8.15 -8.32 0.42
CA THR A 23 -9.21 -7.33 0.15
C THR A 23 -9.89 -6.87 1.45
N SER A 24 -10.86 -5.95 1.32
CA SER A 24 -11.61 -5.33 2.43
C SER A 24 -12.20 -6.30 3.45
N LEU A 25 -12.54 -7.51 3.06
CA LEU A 25 -13.06 -8.54 3.97
C LEU A 25 -11.99 -9.43 4.59
N GLY A 26 -10.74 -9.31 4.14
CA GLY A 26 -9.68 -10.26 4.45
C GLY A 26 -9.95 -11.67 3.92
N VAL A 27 -9.02 -12.60 4.15
CA VAL A 27 -9.20 -14.04 3.87
C VAL A 27 -8.69 -14.83 5.07
N PRO A 28 -9.50 -15.70 5.67
CA PRO A 28 -10.87 -16.11 5.33
C PRO A 28 -11.91 -15.00 5.60
N ILE A 29 -12.96 -14.99 4.80
CA ILE A 29 -14.12 -14.13 5.05
C ILE A 29 -14.96 -14.72 6.18
N VAL A 30 -15.38 -13.89 7.12
CA VAL A 30 -16.23 -14.31 8.25
C VAL A 30 -17.49 -15.01 7.74
N GLY A 31 -17.75 -16.22 8.24
CA GLY A 31 -18.89 -17.04 7.85
C GLY A 31 -18.78 -17.76 6.50
N CYS A 32 -17.69 -17.56 5.73
CA CYS A 32 -17.48 -18.24 4.45
C CYS A 32 -16.88 -19.64 4.64
N ASN A 33 -17.42 -20.62 3.92
CA ASN A 33 -16.98 -22.02 3.96
C ASN A 33 -16.41 -22.52 2.62
N CYS A 34 -16.01 -21.62 1.72
CA CYS A 34 -15.40 -22.01 0.46
C CYS A 34 -14.02 -22.67 0.67
N ALA A 35 -13.49 -23.31 -0.37
CA ALA A 35 -12.22 -24.02 -0.30
C ALA A 35 -11.06 -23.13 0.18
N VAL A 36 -10.95 -21.90 -0.34
CA VAL A 36 -9.88 -20.95 0.04
C VAL A 36 -10.04 -20.47 1.49
N CYS A 37 -11.25 -20.11 1.93
CA CYS A 37 -11.47 -19.70 3.31
C CYS A 37 -11.20 -20.83 4.34
N ARG A 38 -11.36 -22.08 3.93
CA ARG A 38 -11.07 -23.29 4.74
C ARG A 38 -9.67 -23.85 4.50
N SER A 39 -8.90 -23.29 3.56
CA SER A 39 -7.55 -23.72 3.25
C SER A 39 -6.66 -23.74 4.49
N THR A 40 -5.73 -24.68 4.55
CA THR A 40 -4.66 -24.74 5.56
C THR A 40 -3.36 -24.11 5.06
N ASP A 41 -3.32 -23.71 3.78
CA ASP A 41 -2.19 -22.95 3.23
C ASP A 41 -2.12 -21.57 3.93
N PRO A 42 -1.01 -21.22 4.56
CA PRO A 42 -0.84 -19.93 5.20
C PRO A 42 -0.94 -18.76 4.21
N HIS A 43 -0.61 -18.95 2.92
CA HIS A 43 -0.72 -17.92 1.89
C HIS A 43 -2.18 -17.60 1.49
N ASP A 44 -3.13 -18.46 1.87
CA ASP A 44 -4.57 -18.19 1.78
C ASP A 44 -5.13 -17.47 3.03
N LYS A 45 -4.28 -17.06 3.98
CA LYS A 45 -4.65 -16.25 5.15
C LYS A 45 -4.12 -14.85 4.94
N ARG A 46 -5.04 -13.89 4.74
CA ARG A 46 -4.68 -12.54 4.31
C ARG A 46 -5.37 -11.50 5.16
N LEU A 47 -4.60 -10.68 5.85
CA LEU A 47 -5.03 -9.44 6.48
C LEU A 47 -5.28 -8.37 5.40
N ARG A 48 -5.97 -7.26 5.74
CA ARG A 48 -6.23 -6.16 4.81
C ARG A 48 -4.92 -5.56 4.31
N SER A 49 -4.95 -5.11 3.06
CA SER A 49 -3.76 -4.63 2.35
C SER A 49 -3.03 -3.52 3.10
N SER A 50 -1.74 -3.74 3.34
CA SER A 50 -0.81 -2.77 3.89
C SER A 50 0.62 -3.23 3.61
N VAL A 51 1.55 -2.29 3.45
CA VAL A 51 2.98 -2.60 3.30
C VAL A 51 3.83 -1.68 4.17
N LEU A 52 4.93 -2.24 4.69
CA LEU A 52 6.02 -1.48 5.31
C LEU A 52 7.15 -1.34 4.29
N VAL A 53 7.59 -0.12 4.05
CA VAL A 53 8.77 0.20 3.24
C VAL A 53 9.86 0.71 4.17
N GLU A 54 10.93 -0.06 4.27
CA GLU A 54 12.14 0.33 5.00
C GLU A 54 13.19 0.81 4.00
N ILE A 55 13.64 2.06 4.17
CA ILE A 55 14.58 2.71 3.23
C ILE A 55 15.51 3.64 4.02
N ASP A 56 16.82 3.45 3.87
CA ASP A 56 17.84 4.23 4.58
C ASP A 56 17.58 4.38 6.09
N GLY A 57 17.10 3.30 6.73
CA GLY A 57 16.77 3.29 8.17
C GLY A 57 15.48 3.99 8.55
N ARG A 58 14.67 4.40 7.57
CA ARG A 58 13.32 4.93 7.77
C ARG A 58 12.28 3.84 7.56
N SER A 59 11.21 3.90 8.34
CA SER A 59 10.06 2.99 8.29
C SER A 59 8.82 3.75 7.84
N ILE A 60 8.38 3.53 6.60
CA ILE A 60 7.20 4.16 6.02
C ILE A 60 6.13 3.09 5.83
N VAL A 61 4.94 3.29 6.37
CA VAL A 61 3.81 2.36 6.16
C VAL A 61 2.84 2.95 5.16
N ILE A 62 2.39 2.12 4.20
CA ILE A 62 1.31 2.46 3.29
C ILE A 62 0.05 1.74 3.76
N ASP A 63 -0.96 2.52 4.12
CA ASP A 63 -2.26 2.15 4.67
C ASP A 63 -2.23 1.50 6.07
N THR A 64 -3.23 1.88 6.87
CA THR A 64 -3.44 1.44 8.26
C THR A 64 -4.87 0.92 8.42
N GLY A 65 -5.15 -0.25 7.83
CA GLY A 65 -6.45 -0.90 7.92
C GLY A 65 -6.79 -1.41 9.33
N PRO A 66 -7.94 -2.07 9.52
CA PRO A 66 -8.38 -2.52 10.85
C PRO A 66 -7.48 -3.60 11.46
N ASP A 67 -6.61 -4.21 10.67
CA ASP A 67 -5.64 -5.22 11.12
C ASP A 67 -4.29 -4.62 11.53
N PHE A 68 -4.12 -3.29 11.44
CA PHE A 68 -2.83 -2.61 11.57
C PHE A 68 -2.11 -2.95 12.88
N ARG A 69 -2.81 -2.95 14.01
CA ARG A 69 -2.22 -3.37 15.28
C ARG A 69 -1.68 -4.80 15.22
N GLN A 70 -2.45 -5.74 14.67
CA GLN A 70 -2.02 -7.13 14.54
C GLN A 70 -0.82 -7.25 13.61
N GLN A 71 -0.80 -6.49 12.51
CA GLN A 71 0.31 -6.42 11.55
C GLN A 71 1.59 -5.90 12.24
N CYS A 72 1.51 -4.81 12.99
CA CYS A 72 2.65 -4.29 13.74
C CYS A 72 3.23 -5.31 14.73
N LEU A 73 2.38 -6.04 15.44
CA LEU A 73 2.82 -7.07 16.40
C LEU A 73 3.43 -8.28 15.69
N ALA A 74 2.81 -8.74 14.59
CA ALA A 74 3.28 -9.93 13.86
C ALA A 74 4.67 -9.72 13.24
N TYR A 75 4.94 -8.51 12.74
CA TYR A 75 6.22 -8.17 12.08
C TYR A 75 7.16 -7.36 12.96
N ASN A 76 6.85 -7.25 14.28
CA ASN A 76 7.67 -6.57 15.27
C ASN A 76 8.07 -5.13 14.85
N ILE A 77 7.11 -4.37 14.32
CA ILE A 77 7.34 -2.98 13.93
C ILE A 77 7.51 -2.15 15.21
N GLN A 78 8.71 -1.61 15.41
CA GLN A 78 9.08 -0.87 16.62
C GLN A 78 9.05 0.65 16.42
N HIS A 79 9.05 1.09 15.17
CA HIS A 79 9.17 2.50 14.80
C HIS A 79 8.44 2.79 13.49
N ILE A 80 7.81 3.97 13.40
CA ILE A 80 7.16 4.47 12.18
C ILE A 80 7.59 5.93 12.00
N ASP A 81 8.23 6.22 10.87
CA ASP A 81 8.66 7.57 10.52
C ASP A 81 7.58 8.35 9.78
N ALA A 82 6.79 7.68 8.94
CA ALA A 82 5.69 8.30 8.19
C ALA A 82 4.63 7.29 7.77
N LEU A 83 3.43 7.79 7.49
CA LEU A 83 2.34 7.04 6.85
C LEU A 83 1.98 7.66 5.51
N LEU A 84 1.70 6.80 4.54
CA LEU A 84 1.11 7.16 3.24
C LEU A 84 -0.27 6.51 3.17
N ILE A 85 -1.33 7.28 3.02
CA ILE A 85 -2.69 6.75 2.92
C ILE A 85 -3.17 6.84 1.48
N THR A 86 -3.57 5.70 0.92
CA THR A 86 -4.01 5.61 -0.47
C THR A 86 -5.39 6.22 -0.67
N HIS A 87 -6.34 5.89 0.19
CA HIS A 87 -7.71 6.40 0.13
C HIS A 87 -8.47 6.12 1.46
N PRO A 88 -9.66 6.74 1.68
CA PRO A 88 -10.30 6.72 3.00
C PRO A 88 -11.19 5.50 3.27
N HIS A 89 -11.17 4.45 2.47
CA HIS A 89 -11.94 3.25 2.80
C HIS A 89 -11.46 2.61 4.10
N ARG A 90 -12.37 1.97 4.81
CA ARG A 90 -12.12 1.46 6.16
C ARG A 90 -11.02 0.40 6.22
N ASP A 91 -10.90 -0.42 5.21
CA ASP A 91 -9.86 -1.45 5.10
C ASP A 91 -8.44 -0.87 4.90
N HIS A 92 -8.32 0.43 4.58
CA HIS A 92 -7.06 1.14 4.42
C HIS A 92 -6.79 2.17 5.53
N LEU A 93 -7.83 2.58 6.29
CA LEU A 93 -7.72 3.72 7.21
C LEU A 93 -8.18 3.42 8.64
N ALA A 94 -9.03 2.42 8.88
CA ALA A 94 -9.71 2.28 10.18
C ALA A 94 -8.79 2.00 11.37
N GLY A 95 -7.58 1.54 11.16
CA GLY A 95 -6.57 1.29 12.19
C GLY A 95 -5.63 2.48 12.46
N LEU A 96 -5.88 3.66 11.90
CA LEU A 96 -5.02 4.83 12.09
C LEU A 96 -4.84 5.20 13.57
N ASP A 97 -5.83 4.93 14.42
CA ASP A 97 -5.72 5.17 15.88
C ASP A 97 -4.61 4.32 16.54
N ASP A 98 -4.25 3.19 15.97
CA ASP A 98 -3.22 2.29 16.49
C ASP A 98 -1.78 2.82 16.31
N ILE A 99 -1.59 4.02 15.72
CA ILE A 99 -0.30 4.72 15.75
C ILE A 99 0.00 5.35 17.12
N ARG A 100 -0.99 5.45 17.99
CA ARG A 100 -0.89 6.06 19.32
C ARG A 100 0.32 5.58 20.15
N PRO A 101 0.61 4.27 20.24
CA PRO A 101 1.80 3.80 20.96
C PRO A 101 3.11 4.34 20.36
N PHE A 102 3.19 4.47 19.03
CA PHE A 102 4.38 5.01 18.37
C PHE A 102 4.56 6.49 18.68
N CYS A 103 3.50 7.32 18.62
CA CYS A 103 3.56 8.72 19.04
C CYS A 103 4.08 8.84 20.46
N TYR A 104 3.56 8.01 21.39
CA TYR A 104 3.97 8.02 22.78
C TYR A 104 5.43 7.57 22.98
N ILE A 105 5.85 6.47 22.34
CA ILE A 105 7.21 5.92 22.50
C ILE A 105 8.23 6.83 21.83
N GLN A 106 7.92 7.34 20.64
CA GLN A 106 8.81 8.20 19.85
C GLN A 106 8.81 9.66 20.34
N GLN A 107 7.83 10.06 21.18
CA GLN A 107 7.65 11.43 21.70
C GLN A 107 7.57 12.46 20.56
N GLN A 108 6.87 12.12 19.49
CA GLN A 108 6.69 12.97 18.30
C GLN A 108 5.39 12.66 17.58
N ASP A 109 4.94 13.61 16.77
CA ASP A 109 3.84 13.44 15.84
C ASP A 109 4.28 12.48 14.73
N ILE A 110 3.35 11.66 14.22
CA ILE A 110 3.59 10.84 13.05
C ILE A 110 3.10 11.61 11.80
N PRO A 111 3.98 11.92 10.83
CA PRO A 111 3.59 12.50 9.56
C PRO A 111 2.69 11.54 8.77
N VAL A 112 1.54 12.04 8.33
CA VAL A 112 0.55 11.30 7.51
C VAL A 112 0.33 12.06 6.22
N TYR A 113 0.68 11.45 5.10
CA TYR A 113 0.56 12.05 3.78
C TYR A 113 -0.61 11.42 3.02
N ALA A 114 -1.50 12.25 2.50
CA ALA A 114 -2.66 11.80 1.76
C ALA A 114 -3.18 12.89 0.81
N SER A 115 -4.02 12.50 -0.16
CA SER A 115 -4.72 13.49 -0.99
C SER A 115 -5.64 14.38 -0.14
N ASN A 116 -5.96 15.58 -0.61
CA ASN A 116 -6.89 16.50 0.07
C ASN A 116 -8.23 15.81 0.43
N PHE A 117 -8.78 14.99 -0.48
CA PHE A 117 -9.98 14.21 -0.24
C PHE A 117 -9.83 13.26 0.97
N THR A 118 -8.72 12.53 1.01
CA THR A 118 -8.43 11.58 2.11
C THR A 118 -8.10 12.33 3.41
N CYS A 119 -7.38 13.44 3.37
CA CYS A 119 -7.11 14.29 4.52
C CYS A 119 -8.40 14.80 5.17
N ASN A 120 -9.39 15.21 4.38
CA ASN A 120 -10.68 15.64 4.90
C ASN A 120 -11.46 14.49 5.55
N ALA A 121 -11.39 13.29 5.00
CA ALA A 121 -11.97 12.10 5.62
C ALA A 121 -11.26 11.76 6.96
N ILE A 122 -9.93 11.85 7.03
CA ILE A 122 -9.17 11.65 8.26
C ILE A 122 -9.58 12.67 9.33
N ARG A 123 -9.66 13.95 8.99
CA ARG A 123 -10.10 15.00 9.93
C ARG A 123 -11.53 14.76 10.44
N HIS A 124 -12.42 14.23 9.60
CA HIS A 124 -13.77 13.89 9.97
C HIS A 124 -13.85 12.66 10.87
N ASP A 125 -13.23 11.55 10.45
CA ASP A 125 -13.35 10.25 11.10
C ASP A 125 -12.56 10.17 12.42
N PHE A 126 -11.45 10.90 12.50
CA PHE A 126 -10.56 10.99 13.66
C PHE A 126 -10.57 12.41 14.27
N ALA A 127 -11.72 13.09 14.25
CA ALA A 127 -11.87 14.48 14.69
C ALA A 127 -11.27 14.75 16.09
N TYR A 128 -11.33 13.75 16.98
CA TYR A 128 -10.77 13.85 18.33
C TYR A 128 -9.23 14.01 18.36
N CYS A 129 -8.52 13.58 17.32
CA CYS A 129 -7.07 13.79 17.19
C CYS A 129 -6.71 15.25 16.88
N PHE A 130 -7.66 16.02 16.35
CA PHE A 130 -7.50 17.41 15.90
C PHE A 130 -8.27 18.41 16.76
N ALA A 131 -8.98 17.94 17.79
CA ALA A 131 -9.77 18.80 18.70
C ALA A 131 -8.87 19.67 19.59
N GLU A 132 -9.34 20.88 19.91
CA GLU A 132 -8.69 21.75 20.90
C GLU A 132 -9.68 21.99 22.09
N PRO A 133 -9.28 21.71 23.35
CA PRO A 133 -8.00 21.09 23.74
C PRO A 133 -7.98 19.60 23.38
N LYS A 134 -6.80 19.08 23.02
CA LYS A 134 -6.61 17.64 22.79
C LYS A 134 -6.84 16.84 24.08
N TYR A 135 -7.55 15.73 24.00
CA TYR A 135 -7.65 14.77 25.07
C TYR A 135 -6.30 14.05 25.24
N PRO A 136 -5.76 13.92 26.48
CA PRO A 136 -4.48 13.23 26.70
C PRO A 136 -4.50 11.79 26.19
N GLY A 137 -3.49 11.43 25.41
CA GLY A 137 -3.30 10.07 24.90
C GLY A 137 -4.01 9.77 23.57
N VAL A 138 -4.55 10.78 22.88
CA VAL A 138 -4.93 10.62 21.44
C VAL A 138 -3.69 10.53 20.57
N PRO A 139 -3.76 9.91 19.36
CA PRO A 139 -2.65 9.95 18.43
C PRO A 139 -2.28 11.38 18.03
N ASP A 140 -0.99 11.66 17.95
CA ASP A 140 -0.48 12.90 17.41
C ASP A 140 -0.20 12.72 15.91
N ILE A 141 -1.05 13.33 15.08
CA ILE A 141 -1.05 13.21 13.63
C ILE A 141 -0.61 14.55 13.03
N ALA A 142 0.51 14.55 12.32
CA ALA A 142 0.93 15.65 11.46
C ALA A 142 0.42 15.38 10.04
N LEU A 143 -0.76 15.93 9.70
CA LEU A 143 -1.43 15.64 8.44
C LEU A 143 -0.94 16.56 7.32
N HIS A 144 -0.41 15.97 6.25
CA HIS A 144 0.13 16.63 5.08
C HIS A 144 -0.66 16.28 3.82
N GLU A 145 -1.12 17.31 3.09
CA GLU A 145 -1.77 17.13 1.80
C GLU A 145 -0.71 16.98 0.71
N LEU A 146 -0.90 15.98 -0.17
CA LEU A 146 -0.02 15.76 -1.31
C LEU A 146 -0.64 16.27 -2.61
N ASP A 147 0.22 16.64 -3.55
CA ASP A 147 -0.13 16.98 -4.93
C ASP A 147 0.26 15.82 -5.86
N TYR A 148 -0.65 15.38 -6.71
CA TYR A 148 -0.35 14.32 -7.68
C TYR A 148 0.73 14.75 -8.69
N TYR A 149 1.58 13.81 -9.06
CA TYR A 149 2.68 13.95 -10.01
C TYR A 149 3.80 14.92 -9.58
N LYS A 150 3.76 15.40 -8.35
CA LYS A 150 4.84 16.18 -7.78
C LYS A 150 5.63 15.32 -6.80
N PRO A 151 6.95 15.25 -6.94
CA PRO A 151 7.78 14.58 -5.95
C PRO A 151 7.54 15.17 -4.56
N LEU A 152 7.36 14.30 -3.60
CA LEU A 152 7.18 14.60 -2.19
C LEU A 152 8.44 14.18 -1.45
N ASP A 153 9.07 15.07 -0.71
CA ASP A 153 10.14 14.72 0.21
C ASP A 153 9.53 14.19 1.51
N VAL A 154 9.72 12.92 1.77
CA VAL A 154 9.36 12.27 3.03
C VAL A 154 10.63 11.94 3.78
N LEU A 155 11.08 12.84 4.65
CA LEU A 155 12.27 12.66 5.48
C LEU A 155 13.56 12.36 4.67
N GLY A 156 13.71 13.00 3.53
CA GLY A 156 14.85 12.83 2.61
C GLY A 156 14.65 11.73 1.56
N ILE A 157 13.49 11.08 1.54
CA ILE A 157 13.10 10.08 0.55
C ILE A 157 12.13 10.71 -0.44
N GLU A 158 12.50 10.68 -1.73
CA GLU A 158 11.62 11.16 -2.79
C GLU A 158 10.54 10.13 -3.12
N ILE A 159 9.27 10.53 -2.96
CA ILE A 159 8.10 9.70 -3.27
C ILE A 159 7.21 10.45 -4.27
N THR A 160 6.85 9.81 -5.36
CA THR A 160 5.93 10.39 -6.34
C THR A 160 4.53 9.79 -6.18
N PRO A 161 3.56 10.57 -5.64
CA PRO A 161 2.17 10.16 -5.61
C PRO A 161 1.49 10.39 -6.96
N PHE A 162 0.64 9.46 -7.37
CA PHE A 162 -0.16 9.61 -8.59
C PHE A 162 -1.56 8.98 -8.42
N PRO A 163 -2.58 9.50 -9.13
CA PRO A 163 -3.95 9.03 -9.00
C PRO A 163 -4.18 7.73 -9.78
N VAL A 164 -4.97 6.83 -9.22
CA VAL A 164 -5.58 5.70 -9.91
C VAL A 164 -7.08 5.73 -9.68
N MET A 165 -7.86 5.14 -10.58
CA MET A 165 -9.31 5.16 -10.47
C MET A 165 -9.81 3.94 -9.70
N HIS A 166 -10.56 4.18 -8.64
CA HIS A 166 -11.29 3.17 -7.87
C HIS A 166 -12.79 3.37 -8.10
N ALA A 167 -13.31 2.80 -9.17
CA ALA A 167 -14.61 3.17 -9.74
C ALA A 167 -14.65 4.68 -10.06
N GLN A 168 -15.50 5.45 -9.33
CA GLN A 168 -15.61 6.90 -9.48
C GLN A 168 -14.73 7.68 -8.50
N MET A 169 -14.14 7.01 -7.52
CA MET A 169 -13.23 7.62 -6.55
C MET A 169 -11.79 7.57 -7.07
N VAL A 170 -10.99 8.51 -6.61
CA VAL A 170 -9.54 8.52 -6.85
C VAL A 170 -8.84 7.94 -5.64
N ALA A 171 -8.05 6.88 -5.84
CA ALA A 171 -7.09 6.39 -4.87
C ALA A 171 -5.68 6.88 -5.24
N THR A 172 -4.80 6.98 -4.28
CA THR A 172 -3.40 7.38 -4.46
C THR A 172 -2.52 6.15 -4.57
N ALA A 173 -1.75 6.06 -5.63
CA ALA A 173 -0.64 5.12 -5.76
C ALA A 173 0.68 5.86 -5.54
N TYR A 174 1.74 5.12 -5.20
CA TYR A 174 3.03 5.69 -4.82
C TYR A 174 4.17 5.03 -5.60
N ARG A 175 5.07 5.87 -6.13
CA ARG A 175 6.35 5.43 -6.68
C ARG A 175 7.49 5.89 -5.77
N ILE A 176 8.38 4.97 -5.40
CA ILE A 176 9.56 5.18 -4.57
C ILE A 176 10.75 4.60 -5.33
N GLY A 177 11.49 5.46 -6.06
CA GLY A 177 12.55 5.00 -6.96
C GLY A 177 12.02 4.02 -8.02
N ASP A 178 12.53 2.80 -8.02
CA ASP A 178 12.15 1.73 -8.95
C ASP A 178 10.99 0.85 -8.46
N PHE A 179 10.48 1.10 -7.27
CA PHE A 179 9.33 0.42 -6.67
C PHE A 179 8.04 1.24 -6.87
N THR A 180 6.97 0.59 -7.33
CA THR A 180 5.64 1.19 -7.45
C THR A 180 4.58 0.35 -6.75
N TYR A 181 3.78 0.99 -5.90
CA TYR A 181 2.66 0.37 -5.18
C TYR A 181 1.32 0.94 -5.64
N ILE A 182 0.47 0.06 -6.18
CA ILE A 182 -0.88 0.35 -6.64
C ILE A 182 -1.83 -0.61 -5.94
N THR A 183 -2.80 -0.09 -5.20
CA THR A 183 -3.93 -0.85 -4.67
C THR A 183 -5.23 -0.22 -5.11
N ASP A 184 -6.32 -1.00 -5.10
CA ASP A 184 -7.69 -0.53 -5.35
C ASP A 184 -7.89 0.18 -6.68
N ALA A 185 -7.11 -0.17 -7.70
CA ALA A 185 -7.29 0.35 -9.04
C ALA A 185 -8.28 -0.48 -9.87
N SER A 186 -9.15 0.19 -10.61
CA SER A 186 -9.97 -0.36 -11.69
C SER A 186 -9.55 0.16 -13.07
N SER A 187 -8.81 1.28 -13.11
CA SER A 187 -8.15 1.80 -14.30
C SER A 187 -7.04 2.78 -13.91
N ILE A 188 -6.10 2.97 -14.82
CA ILE A 188 -4.96 3.87 -14.64
C ILE A 188 -5.07 5.00 -15.66
N PRO A 189 -5.12 6.28 -15.25
CA PRO A 189 -5.08 7.43 -16.15
C PRO A 189 -3.78 7.45 -17.00
N GLU A 190 -3.85 7.96 -18.22
CA GLU A 190 -2.68 8.00 -19.14
C GLU A 190 -1.47 8.71 -18.53
N GLN A 191 -1.69 9.82 -17.81
CA GLN A 191 -0.60 10.52 -17.13
C GLN A 191 0.02 9.66 -16.00
N SER A 192 -0.78 8.84 -15.32
CA SER A 192 -0.29 7.91 -14.29
C SER A 192 0.49 6.76 -14.91
N LEU A 193 0.11 6.28 -16.12
CA LEU A 193 0.92 5.30 -16.86
C LEU A 193 2.32 5.86 -17.13
N LYS A 194 2.44 7.15 -17.52
CA LYS A 194 3.74 7.81 -17.70
C LYS A 194 4.54 7.92 -16.38
N ALA A 195 3.86 8.11 -15.25
CA ALA A 195 4.52 8.21 -13.95
C ALA A 195 5.15 6.88 -13.48
N ILE A 196 4.67 5.75 -14.01
CA ILE A 196 5.16 4.41 -13.66
C ILE A 196 6.08 3.80 -14.72
N GLU A 197 6.36 4.51 -15.82
CA GLU A 197 7.36 4.06 -16.80
C GLU A 197 8.72 3.82 -16.15
N GLY A 198 9.38 2.69 -16.51
CA GLY A 198 10.67 2.31 -15.95
C GLY A 198 10.62 1.78 -14.51
N THR A 199 9.44 1.47 -13.96
CA THR A 199 9.32 0.72 -12.71
C THR A 199 9.93 -0.67 -12.87
N GLU A 200 10.84 -1.06 -11.97
CA GLU A 200 11.40 -2.41 -11.96
C GLU A 200 10.57 -3.38 -11.13
N THR A 201 10.01 -2.92 -10.01
CA THR A 201 9.14 -3.73 -9.15
C THR A 201 7.77 -3.09 -9.03
N LEU A 202 6.75 -3.76 -9.54
CA LEU A 202 5.36 -3.30 -9.54
C LEU A 202 4.50 -4.13 -8.59
N VAL A 203 3.83 -3.48 -7.65
CA VAL A 203 2.73 -4.07 -6.88
C VAL A 203 1.40 -3.53 -7.43
N VAL A 204 0.48 -4.43 -7.79
CA VAL A 204 -0.84 -4.05 -8.31
C VAL A 204 -1.94 -4.96 -7.76
N ASN A 205 -3.15 -4.41 -7.57
CA ASN A 205 -4.27 -5.21 -7.08
C ASN A 205 -4.87 -6.13 -8.15
N ALA A 206 -5.30 -7.33 -7.73
CA ALA A 206 -6.27 -8.13 -8.47
C ALA A 206 -7.26 -8.76 -7.48
N LEU A 207 -8.49 -8.29 -7.52
CA LEU A 207 -9.51 -8.72 -6.56
C LEU A 207 -9.94 -10.17 -6.77
N ARG A 208 -10.13 -10.58 -8.03
CA ARG A 208 -10.74 -11.86 -8.44
C ARG A 208 -10.04 -12.45 -9.65
N LYS A 209 -10.20 -13.76 -9.85
CA LYS A 209 -9.61 -14.45 -10.99
C LYS A 209 -10.29 -14.10 -12.31
N GLU A 210 -11.62 -14.12 -12.37
CA GLU A 210 -12.35 -14.01 -13.65
C GLU A 210 -13.51 -13.03 -13.64
N ARG A 211 -14.30 -12.97 -12.57
CA ARG A 211 -15.54 -12.18 -12.54
C ARG A 211 -15.26 -10.68 -12.44
N PRO A 212 -15.63 -9.84 -13.45
CA PRO A 212 -15.37 -8.41 -13.43
C PRO A 212 -15.89 -7.70 -12.17
N HIS A 213 -15.19 -6.65 -11.76
CA HIS A 213 -15.58 -5.80 -10.66
C HIS A 213 -15.49 -4.32 -11.06
N PRO A 214 -16.48 -3.47 -10.73
CA PRO A 214 -16.47 -2.08 -11.19
C PRO A 214 -15.37 -1.22 -10.56
N ALA A 215 -14.86 -1.60 -9.40
CA ALA A 215 -13.93 -0.79 -8.62
C ALA A 215 -12.50 -1.37 -8.54
N HIS A 216 -12.27 -2.58 -9.00
CA HIS A 216 -10.95 -3.23 -8.92
C HIS A 216 -10.62 -3.97 -10.20
N PHE A 217 -9.35 -4.02 -10.53
CA PHE A 217 -8.87 -4.98 -11.52
C PHE A 217 -9.20 -6.42 -11.10
N ILE A 218 -9.52 -7.24 -12.09
CA ILE A 218 -9.45 -8.69 -12.00
C ILE A 218 -8.09 -9.16 -12.51
N LEU A 219 -7.73 -10.42 -12.26
CA LEU A 219 -6.41 -10.96 -12.58
C LEU A 219 -6.00 -10.73 -14.05
N PRO A 220 -6.83 -11.01 -15.10
CA PRO A 220 -6.46 -10.71 -16.48
C PRO A 220 -6.12 -9.25 -16.73
N GLN A 221 -6.90 -8.30 -16.15
CA GLN A 221 -6.65 -6.87 -16.33
C GLN A 221 -5.36 -6.42 -15.64
N ALA A 222 -5.03 -6.99 -14.48
CA ALA A 222 -3.76 -6.73 -13.81
C ALA A 222 -2.58 -7.28 -14.64
N LEU A 223 -2.73 -8.46 -15.24
CA LEU A 223 -1.73 -9.05 -16.15
C LEU A 223 -1.53 -8.21 -17.41
N ASP A 224 -2.61 -7.68 -18.00
CA ASP A 224 -2.54 -6.77 -19.15
C ASP A 224 -1.74 -5.49 -18.79
N LEU A 225 -2.01 -4.91 -17.63
CA LEU A 225 -1.25 -3.75 -17.14
C LEU A 225 0.23 -4.10 -16.91
N ILE A 226 0.52 -5.23 -16.26
CA ILE A 226 1.89 -5.71 -16.03
C ILE A 226 2.62 -5.89 -17.36
N ALA A 227 1.98 -6.50 -18.36
CA ALA A 227 2.54 -6.68 -19.68
C ALA A 227 2.82 -5.33 -20.40
N GLN A 228 1.96 -4.33 -20.21
CA GLN A 228 2.14 -2.98 -20.75
C GLN A 228 3.32 -2.24 -20.10
N ILE A 229 3.45 -2.32 -18.77
CA ILE A 229 4.54 -1.64 -18.01
C ILE A 229 5.86 -2.38 -18.16
N ALA A 230 5.80 -3.71 -18.31
CA ALA A 230 6.94 -4.62 -18.43
C ALA A 230 7.99 -4.47 -17.30
N PRO A 231 7.57 -4.51 -16.01
CA PRO A 231 8.50 -4.48 -14.90
C PRO A 231 9.36 -5.75 -14.88
N ARG A 232 10.51 -5.69 -14.19
CA ARG A 232 11.32 -6.88 -13.95
C ARG A 232 10.56 -7.91 -13.10
N GLU A 233 9.89 -7.45 -12.04
CA GLU A 233 9.08 -8.27 -11.14
C GLU A 233 7.74 -7.59 -10.84
N ALA A 234 6.67 -8.36 -10.77
CA ALA A 234 5.35 -7.87 -10.40
C ALA A 234 4.71 -8.71 -9.29
N TYR A 235 4.01 -8.05 -8.39
CA TYR A 235 3.35 -8.68 -7.24
C TYR A 235 1.87 -8.30 -7.21
N ILE A 236 1.01 -9.30 -7.18
CA ILE A 236 -0.44 -9.11 -7.08
C ILE A 236 -0.83 -9.01 -5.62
N THR A 237 -1.58 -7.97 -5.26
CA THR A 237 -2.10 -7.72 -3.90
C THR A 237 -3.62 -7.49 -3.91
N HIS A 238 -4.21 -7.18 -2.76
CA HIS A 238 -5.64 -6.93 -2.56
C HIS A 238 -6.52 -8.10 -3.04
N ILE A 239 -6.12 -9.30 -2.66
CA ILE A 239 -6.64 -10.57 -3.16
C ILE A 239 -7.84 -11.03 -2.33
N SER A 240 -8.92 -11.47 -3.00
CA SER A 240 -10.06 -12.09 -2.35
C SER A 240 -9.94 -13.63 -2.30
N HIS A 241 -10.90 -14.27 -1.68
CA HIS A 241 -11.02 -15.73 -1.64
C HIS A 241 -11.36 -16.40 -2.99
N ASP A 242 -11.49 -15.60 -4.06
CA ASP A 242 -11.69 -16.14 -5.42
C ASP A 242 -10.36 -16.53 -6.11
N ILE A 243 -9.21 -16.24 -5.47
CA ILE A 243 -7.87 -16.55 -5.96
C ILE A 243 -7.17 -17.47 -4.96
N PRO A 244 -7.21 -18.81 -5.15
CA PRO A 244 -6.40 -19.75 -4.36
C PRO A 244 -4.91 -19.56 -4.67
N HIS A 245 -4.07 -19.40 -3.62
CA HIS A 245 -2.67 -19.02 -3.82
C HIS A 245 -1.89 -20.02 -4.65
N ALA A 246 -1.74 -21.24 -4.16
CA ALA A 246 -0.85 -22.23 -4.76
C ALA A 246 -1.23 -22.60 -6.20
N ALA A 247 -2.52 -22.75 -6.50
CA ALA A 247 -2.99 -23.10 -7.84
C ALA A 247 -2.83 -21.95 -8.82
N THR A 248 -3.16 -20.71 -8.39
CA THR A 248 -3.06 -19.55 -9.28
C THR A 248 -1.61 -19.15 -9.54
N GLN A 249 -0.71 -19.27 -8.55
CA GLN A 249 0.71 -18.97 -8.76
C GLN A 249 1.34 -19.81 -9.88
N GLN A 250 0.91 -21.05 -10.05
CA GLN A 250 1.40 -21.94 -11.13
C GLN A 250 0.94 -21.54 -12.54
N GLU A 251 -0.07 -20.68 -12.63
CA GLU A 251 -0.64 -20.21 -13.91
C GLU A 251 -0.07 -18.86 -14.36
N LEU A 252 0.68 -18.17 -13.46
CA LEU A 252 1.21 -16.84 -13.72
C LEU A 252 2.51 -16.89 -14.55
N PRO A 253 2.85 -15.82 -15.29
CA PRO A 253 4.17 -15.64 -15.88
C PRO A 253 5.28 -15.72 -14.82
N ASP A 254 6.49 -16.10 -15.22
CA ASP A 254 7.63 -16.34 -14.31
C ASP A 254 8.00 -15.12 -13.44
N ASN A 255 7.76 -13.89 -13.95
CA ASN A 255 8.04 -12.63 -13.25
C ASN A 255 6.81 -12.04 -12.54
N VAL A 256 5.72 -12.81 -12.40
CA VAL A 256 4.50 -12.37 -11.72
C VAL A 256 4.19 -13.26 -10.54
N HIS A 257 4.01 -12.68 -9.37
CA HIS A 257 3.84 -13.40 -8.12
C HIS A 257 2.57 -12.95 -7.40
N LEU A 258 1.88 -13.87 -6.75
CA LEU A 258 0.89 -13.51 -5.75
C LEU A 258 1.61 -13.10 -4.46
N ALA A 259 1.42 -11.87 -4.00
CA ALA A 259 1.89 -11.49 -2.69
C ALA A 259 1.16 -12.26 -1.59
N TYR A 260 1.78 -12.43 -0.44
CA TYR A 260 1.23 -13.03 0.76
C TYR A 260 1.71 -12.29 2.00
N ASP A 261 0.99 -12.40 3.09
CA ASP A 261 1.31 -11.72 4.33
C ASP A 261 2.67 -12.20 4.87
N GLY A 262 3.59 -11.28 5.09
CA GLY A 262 4.97 -11.56 5.50
C GLY A 262 5.98 -11.73 4.35
N LEU A 263 5.56 -11.63 3.08
CA LEU A 263 6.51 -11.57 1.97
C LEU A 263 7.43 -10.35 2.13
N VAL A 264 8.72 -10.57 1.99
CA VAL A 264 9.75 -9.52 2.03
C VAL A 264 10.45 -9.43 0.69
N LEU A 265 10.57 -8.22 0.17
CA LEU A 265 11.35 -7.90 -1.03
C LEU A 265 12.55 -7.06 -0.61
N ASP A 266 13.74 -7.45 -1.05
CA ASP A 266 14.98 -6.64 -0.98
C ASP A 266 15.26 -6.10 -2.38
N LEU A 267 15.16 -4.77 -2.58
CA LEU A 267 15.19 -4.09 -3.87
C LEU A 267 16.43 -3.21 -4.06
#